data_7e3d82534770e5ec6e8488ae09c65a2c
#
_entry.id   7e3d82534770e5ec6e8488ae09c65a2c
#
_cell.length_a   1.000
_cell.length_b   1.000
_cell.length_c   1.000
_cell.angle_alpha   90.00
_cell.angle_beta   90.00
_cell.angle_gamma   90.00
#
_symmetry.space_group_name_H-M   'P 1'
#
loop_
_entity.id
_entity.type
_entity.pdbx_description
1 polymer ?
#
loop_
_entity_poly.entity_id
_entity_poly.type
_entity_poly.pdbx_seq_one_letter_code
_entity_poly.pdbx_strand_id
1 'polypeptide(L)'
;MSIGEGAPAAPASCAWATLLTSEHLLPGLVVFAHSLLVQHSSAYPLVIMATSKLSDRARSILTSMLPAGRIVIRDIEPIYPSSIATGLAYTRFNEVWTKLRAFELVEYERVALVDSDMLVRHNMDELFSDPYVFGDQGKGKGEEWIGASWACTCNPNKIATYPQEWIPANCGFTPQSLPSAASSSTVPQPTASTPRPAKLINSGLVILTPSTTTMSLMIDAINTDPRIPHYRFPDQDFLADFFSVQNRHIRYLPYKYNALKKLRIVHPNIWSDQEATNIHYILDKPWTLGRPGGKVNVEGKDADAEIHSWWWNVFDRVKQRCQAATKGSIRLSKDDWTECVEKYMTMD
;
A
#
# COMPACT_ATOMS: atom_id res chain seq x y z
N MET A 1 14.44 -5.74 46.25
CA MET A 1 13.32 -6.16 45.39
C MET A 1 13.75 -5.91 43.96
N SER A 2 14.14 -6.95 43.23
CA SER A 2 14.59 -6.89 41.86
C SER A 2 13.34 -6.71 40.97
N ILE A 3 13.33 -5.65 40.17
CA ILE A 3 12.35 -5.45 39.13
C ILE A 3 12.66 -6.48 38.05
N GLY A 4 11.80 -7.48 37.93
CA GLY A 4 11.94 -8.51 36.90
C GLY A 4 11.85 -7.88 35.52
N GLU A 5 12.90 -8.03 34.73
CA GLU A 5 12.87 -7.80 33.30
C GLU A 5 11.76 -8.71 32.71
N GLY A 6 10.68 -8.10 32.22
CA GLY A 6 9.64 -8.82 31.53
C GLY A 6 10.24 -9.54 30.32
N ALA A 7 9.94 -10.83 30.18
CA ALA A 7 10.30 -11.58 28.98
C ALA A 7 9.84 -10.83 27.72
N PRO A 8 10.64 -10.86 26.64
CA PRO A 8 10.22 -10.24 25.38
C PRO A 8 8.87 -10.81 24.96
N ALA A 9 7.93 -9.95 24.62
CA ALA A 9 6.62 -10.36 24.10
C ALA A 9 6.84 -11.32 22.93
N ALA A 10 6.06 -12.41 22.86
CA ALA A 10 6.08 -13.33 21.73
C ALA A 10 5.93 -12.51 20.42
N PRO A 11 6.66 -12.84 19.34
CA PRO A 11 6.54 -12.13 18.09
C PRO A 11 5.07 -12.14 17.64
N ALA A 12 4.59 -10.99 17.16
CA ALA A 12 3.22 -10.90 16.66
C ALA A 12 3.06 -11.85 15.48
N SER A 13 1.99 -12.64 15.45
CA SER A 13 1.70 -13.57 14.35
C SER A 13 1.37 -12.84 13.04
N CYS A 14 1.06 -11.54 13.08
CA CYS A 14 0.69 -10.70 11.96
C CYS A 14 1.53 -9.42 11.92
N ALA A 15 1.77 -8.89 10.71
CA ALA A 15 2.44 -7.62 10.51
C ALA A 15 1.91 -6.88 9.28
N TRP A 16 1.86 -5.56 9.39
CA TRP A 16 1.85 -4.67 8.23
C TRP A 16 3.25 -4.61 7.63
N ALA A 17 3.36 -4.53 6.32
CA ALA A 17 4.63 -4.36 5.65
C ALA A 17 4.55 -3.24 4.62
N THR A 18 5.61 -2.47 4.45
CA THR A 18 5.70 -1.46 3.41
C THR A 18 7.11 -1.41 2.85
N LEU A 19 7.23 -1.05 1.56
CA LEU A 19 8.53 -0.89 0.90
C LEU A 19 8.97 0.57 0.94
N LEU A 20 10.24 0.80 1.29
CA LEU A 20 10.88 2.11 1.23
C LEU A 20 12.22 2.01 0.49
N THR A 21 12.20 2.32 -0.81
CA THR A 21 13.40 2.36 -1.66
C THR A 21 14.02 3.75 -1.80
N SER A 22 13.28 4.79 -1.38
CA SER A 22 13.70 6.18 -1.53
C SER A 22 13.11 7.07 -0.45
N GLU A 23 13.91 8.01 0.04
CA GLU A 23 13.49 9.00 1.03
C GLU A 23 12.40 9.97 0.54
N HIS A 24 12.20 10.10 -0.77
CA HIS A 24 11.09 10.89 -1.33
C HIS A 24 9.71 10.40 -0.88
N LEU A 25 9.62 9.17 -0.38
CA LEU A 25 8.38 8.59 0.14
C LEU A 25 8.22 8.80 1.65
N LEU A 26 9.24 9.33 2.34
CA LEU A 26 9.16 9.56 3.79
C LEU A 26 7.97 10.41 4.22
N PRO A 27 7.58 11.50 3.52
CA PRO A 27 6.39 12.26 3.91
C PRO A 27 5.12 11.39 3.95
N GLY A 28 4.94 10.53 2.95
CA GLY A 28 3.83 9.57 2.92
C GLY A 28 3.93 8.56 4.06
N LEU A 29 5.11 7.95 4.23
CA LEU A 29 5.34 6.89 5.20
C LEU A 29 5.12 7.37 6.65
N VAL A 30 5.57 8.55 7.03
CA VAL A 30 5.37 9.06 8.41
C VAL A 30 3.90 9.29 8.72
N VAL A 31 3.11 9.75 7.75
CA VAL A 31 1.65 9.91 7.87
C VAL A 31 0.97 8.54 7.93
N PHE A 32 1.35 7.62 7.05
CA PHE A 32 0.81 6.27 7.04
C PHE A 32 1.07 5.56 8.38
N ALA A 33 2.32 5.51 8.83
CA ALA A 33 2.69 4.86 10.10
C ALA A 33 1.94 5.46 11.30
N HIS A 34 1.83 6.79 11.37
CA HIS A 34 1.10 7.46 12.44
C HIS A 34 -0.40 7.15 12.38
N SER A 35 -1.02 7.24 11.22
CA SER A 35 -2.45 6.96 11.08
C SER A 35 -2.77 5.51 11.43
N LEU A 36 -1.95 4.57 10.99
CA LEU A 36 -2.12 3.14 11.27
C LEU A 36 -1.92 2.79 12.75
N LEU A 37 -0.77 3.18 13.31
CA LEU A 37 -0.30 2.67 14.59
C LEU A 37 -0.69 3.55 15.79
N VAL A 38 -0.94 4.84 15.57
CA VAL A 38 -1.28 5.79 16.65
C VAL A 38 -2.75 6.18 16.58
N GLN A 39 -3.19 6.72 15.45
CA GLN A 39 -4.54 7.26 15.32
C GLN A 39 -5.59 6.15 15.36
N HIS A 40 -5.35 5.02 14.68
CA HIS A 40 -6.28 3.90 14.60
C HIS A 40 -5.79 2.64 15.34
N SER A 41 -4.69 2.76 16.09
CA SER A 41 -4.25 1.81 17.12
C SER A 41 -4.23 0.34 16.64
N SER A 42 -3.70 0.08 15.43
CA SER A 42 -3.51 -1.29 14.99
C SER A 42 -2.74 -2.09 16.04
N ALA A 43 -3.15 -3.32 16.30
CA ALA A 43 -2.48 -4.21 17.26
C ALA A 43 -1.13 -4.72 16.74
N TYR A 44 -0.92 -4.70 15.42
CA TYR A 44 0.23 -5.32 14.75
C TYR A 44 1.33 -4.30 14.43
N PRO A 45 2.62 -4.74 14.40
CA PRO A 45 3.73 -3.87 14.02
C PRO A 45 3.73 -3.53 12.53
N LEU A 46 4.44 -2.46 12.18
CA LEU A 46 4.77 -2.11 10.80
C LEU A 46 6.22 -2.49 10.49
N VAL A 47 6.41 -3.40 9.56
CA VAL A 47 7.72 -3.75 8.99
C VAL A 47 7.99 -2.83 7.80
N ILE A 48 9.06 -2.06 7.87
CA ILE A 48 9.55 -1.22 6.77
C ILE A 48 10.67 -1.99 6.08
N MET A 49 10.39 -2.53 4.91
CA MET A 49 11.37 -3.16 4.04
C MET A 49 12.18 -2.06 3.38
N ALA A 50 13.42 -1.86 3.81
CA ALA A 50 14.28 -0.77 3.39
C ALA A 50 15.47 -1.28 2.58
N THR A 51 15.80 -0.58 1.49
CA THR A 51 17.05 -0.81 0.76
C THR A 51 18.20 0.00 1.36
N SER A 52 19.43 -0.30 0.93
CA SER A 52 20.65 0.43 1.36
C SER A 52 20.64 1.93 1.02
N LYS A 53 19.68 2.40 0.22
CA LYS A 53 19.51 3.83 -0.12
C LYS A 53 18.92 4.66 1.02
N LEU A 54 18.36 4.02 2.05
CA LEU A 54 17.79 4.73 3.20
C LEU A 54 18.88 5.13 4.17
N SER A 55 19.05 6.43 4.42
CA SER A 55 20.06 6.95 5.34
C SER A 55 19.79 6.56 6.80
N ASP A 56 20.87 6.52 7.62
CA ASP A 56 20.76 6.27 9.06
C ASP A 56 19.88 7.32 9.76
N ARG A 57 19.90 8.55 9.27
CA ARG A 57 19.06 9.64 9.79
C ARG A 57 17.57 9.34 9.57
N ALA A 58 17.19 8.92 8.36
CA ALA A 58 15.82 8.53 8.06
C ALA A 58 15.37 7.32 8.89
N ARG A 59 16.25 6.33 9.07
CA ARG A 59 16.02 5.17 9.95
C ARG A 59 15.78 5.60 11.40
N SER A 60 16.60 6.52 11.91
CA SER A 60 16.47 7.07 13.27
C SER A 60 15.13 7.79 13.45
N ILE A 61 14.69 8.58 12.47
CA ILE A 61 13.39 9.25 12.51
C ILE A 61 12.26 8.22 12.62
N LEU A 62 12.23 7.23 11.73
CA LEU A 62 11.16 6.23 11.69
C LEU A 62 11.08 5.43 12.99
N THR A 63 12.22 4.99 13.53
CA THR A 63 12.26 4.19 14.78
C THR A 63 11.94 5.03 16.02
N SER A 64 12.21 6.34 16.00
CA SER A 64 11.92 7.23 17.12
C SER A 64 10.46 7.72 17.18
N MET A 65 9.68 7.54 16.11
CA MET A 65 8.27 7.98 16.07
C MET A 65 7.40 7.25 17.09
N LEU A 66 7.71 6.02 17.42
CA LEU A 66 6.89 5.12 18.23
C LEU A 66 7.75 4.30 19.20
N PRO A 67 7.13 3.72 20.26
CA PRO A 67 7.83 2.78 21.14
C PRO A 67 8.50 1.63 20.37
N ALA A 68 9.58 1.10 20.91
CA ALA A 68 10.32 0.00 20.32
C ALA A 68 9.41 -1.20 19.96
N GLY A 69 9.65 -1.82 18.82
CA GLY A 69 8.90 -2.97 18.33
C GLY A 69 7.61 -2.60 17.56
N ARG A 70 7.18 -1.33 17.55
CA ARG A 70 6.00 -0.91 16.76
C ARG A 70 6.36 -0.65 15.31
N ILE A 71 7.58 -0.16 15.05
CA ILE A 71 8.19 -0.06 13.72
C ILE A 71 9.43 -0.94 13.71
N VAL A 72 9.52 -1.83 12.75
CA VAL A 72 10.66 -2.74 12.52
C VAL A 72 11.24 -2.41 11.14
N ILE A 73 12.50 -2.02 11.08
CA ILE A 73 13.17 -1.83 9.79
C ILE A 73 13.86 -3.14 9.41
N ARG A 74 13.51 -3.67 8.25
CA ARG A 74 14.10 -4.87 7.65
C ARG A 74 14.91 -4.46 6.42
N ASP A 75 16.22 -4.65 6.49
CA ASP A 75 17.08 -4.46 5.32
C ASP A 75 16.85 -5.56 4.30
N ILE A 76 16.65 -5.15 3.07
CA ILE A 76 16.38 -6.05 1.94
C ILE A 76 17.20 -5.66 0.72
N GLU A 77 17.53 -6.68 -0.09
CA GLU A 77 18.13 -6.46 -1.40
C GLU A 77 17.04 -6.22 -2.46
N PRO A 78 17.25 -5.24 -3.38
CA PRO A 78 16.34 -5.00 -4.47
C PRO A 78 16.17 -6.22 -5.38
N ILE A 79 15.00 -6.34 -5.99
CA ILE A 79 14.72 -7.35 -7.02
C ILE A 79 14.63 -6.62 -8.36
N TYR A 80 15.43 -7.11 -9.31
CA TYR A 80 15.42 -6.66 -10.70
C TYR A 80 15.24 -7.86 -11.62
N PRO A 81 14.29 -7.84 -12.57
CA PRO A 81 14.19 -8.87 -13.59
C PRO A 81 15.47 -8.98 -14.42
N SER A 82 15.79 -10.17 -14.89
CA SER A 82 16.90 -10.38 -15.84
C SER A 82 16.65 -9.72 -17.20
N SER A 83 15.39 -9.51 -17.56
CA SER A 83 14.96 -8.83 -18.78
C SER A 83 14.64 -7.36 -18.50
N ILE A 84 15.10 -6.47 -19.38
CA ILE A 84 14.81 -5.03 -19.25
C ILE A 84 13.37 -4.76 -19.65
N ALA A 85 12.61 -4.10 -18.78
CA ALA A 85 11.25 -3.69 -19.08
C ALA A 85 11.25 -2.56 -20.12
N THR A 86 10.54 -2.76 -21.23
CA THR A 86 10.50 -1.82 -22.38
C THR A 86 9.25 -0.94 -22.41
N GLY A 87 8.29 -1.17 -21.51
CA GLY A 87 6.97 -0.55 -21.61
C GLY A 87 6.37 -0.05 -20.29
N LEU A 88 7.19 0.27 -19.29
CA LEU A 88 6.70 0.76 -18.00
C LEU A 88 5.85 2.01 -18.14
N ALA A 89 4.73 2.07 -17.41
CA ALA A 89 3.90 3.27 -17.32
C ALA A 89 4.69 4.46 -16.73
N TYR A 90 5.63 4.17 -15.80
CA TYR A 90 6.54 5.13 -15.18
C TYR A 90 7.89 4.51 -14.91
N THR A 91 9.00 5.25 -15.17
CA THR A 91 10.39 4.78 -14.96
C THR A 91 10.68 4.39 -13.50
N ARG A 92 10.00 5.03 -12.53
CA ARG A 92 10.12 4.69 -11.10
C ARG A 92 9.68 3.27 -10.75
N PHE A 93 8.98 2.58 -11.64
CA PHE A 93 8.51 1.21 -11.42
C PHE A 93 9.60 0.13 -11.58
N ASN A 94 10.84 0.51 -11.84
CA ASN A 94 11.95 -0.46 -11.87
C ASN A 94 12.20 -1.14 -10.51
N GLU A 95 11.89 -0.47 -9.40
CA GLU A 95 12.16 -0.98 -8.04
C GLU A 95 10.94 -1.64 -7.39
N VAL A 96 9.75 -1.59 -8.01
CA VAL A 96 8.51 -2.10 -7.40
C VAL A 96 8.50 -3.62 -7.23
N TRP A 97 9.29 -4.36 -8.01
CA TRP A 97 9.49 -5.79 -7.84
C TRP A 97 9.96 -6.16 -6.43
N THR A 98 10.67 -5.25 -5.79
CA THR A 98 11.20 -5.42 -4.43
C THR A 98 10.08 -5.57 -3.39
N LYS A 99 8.83 -5.14 -3.69
CA LYS A 99 7.65 -5.40 -2.83
C LYS A 99 7.43 -6.90 -2.58
N LEU A 100 7.82 -7.76 -3.52
CA LEU A 100 7.66 -9.20 -3.40
C LEU A 100 8.48 -9.80 -2.24
N ARG A 101 9.48 -9.06 -1.70
CA ARG A 101 10.17 -9.42 -0.46
C ARG A 101 9.23 -9.59 0.74
N ALA A 102 8.01 -9.07 0.67
CA ALA A 102 6.99 -9.32 1.70
C ALA A 102 6.67 -10.82 1.87
N PHE A 103 6.85 -11.63 0.83
CA PHE A 103 6.69 -13.08 0.90
C PHE A 103 7.83 -13.79 1.66
N GLU A 104 8.94 -13.11 1.93
CA GLU A 104 10.07 -13.62 2.72
C GLU A 104 9.97 -13.30 4.22
N LEU A 105 8.95 -12.56 4.66
CA LEU A 105 8.74 -12.22 6.07
C LEU A 105 8.14 -13.41 6.85
N VAL A 106 8.78 -14.56 6.75
CA VAL A 106 8.28 -15.86 7.28
C VAL A 106 8.27 -15.96 8.81
N GLU A 107 8.81 -15.00 9.51
CA GLU A 107 8.61 -14.84 10.95
C GLU A 107 7.19 -14.43 11.34
N TYR A 108 6.39 -13.97 10.35
CA TYR A 108 4.98 -13.67 10.53
C TYR A 108 4.13 -14.72 9.80
N GLU A 109 3.02 -15.12 10.40
CA GLU A 109 2.06 -16.02 9.77
C GLU A 109 1.23 -15.32 8.70
N ARG A 110 0.98 -14.01 8.87
CA ARG A 110 0.11 -13.19 8.02
C ARG A 110 0.73 -11.82 7.83
N VAL A 111 0.79 -11.38 6.58
CA VAL A 111 1.32 -10.06 6.22
C VAL A 111 0.29 -9.30 5.40
N ALA A 112 0.13 -8.03 5.69
CA ALA A 112 -0.56 -7.07 4.86
C ALA A 112 0.48 -6.08 4.30
N LEU A 113 0.86 -6.26 3.04
CA LEU A 113 1.73 -5.34 2.30
C LEU A 113 0.91 -4.11 1.90
N VAL A 114 1.40 -2.92 2.21
CA VAL A 114 0.71 -1.64 1.97
C VAL A 114 1.69 -0.61 1.42
N ASP A 115 1.27 0.17 0.44
CA ASP A 115 2.07 1.28 -0.09
C ASP A 115 2.18 2.41 0.93
N SER A 116 3.33 3.09 0.94
CA SER A 116 3.62 4.18 1.89
C SER A 116 2.86 5.48 1.62
N ASP A 117 2.21 5.60 0.47
CA ASP A 117 1.43 6.76 0.06
C ASP A 117 -0.07 6.63 0.40
N MET A 118 -0.34 6.08 1.57
CA MET A 118 -1.70 5.88 2.07
C MET A 118 -1.98 6.66 3.35
N LEU A 119 -3.27 6.79 3.66
CA LEU A 119 -3.79 7.35 4.91
C LEU A 119 -4.87 6.44 5.47
N VAL A 120 -4.59 5.84 6.62
CA VAL A 120 -5.58 5.04 7.35
C VAL A 120 -6.56 5.96 8.08
N ARG A 121 -7.86 5.69 7.93
CA ARG A 121 -8.96 6.45 8.54
C ARG A 121 -9.80 5.63 9.52
N HIS A 122 -9.71 4.30 9.43
CA HIS A 122 -10.32 3.36 10.38
C HIS A 122 -9.38 2.19 10.61
N ASN A 123 -9.53 1.50 11.75
CA ASN A 123 -8.76 0.27 12.01
C ASN A 123 -9.05 -0.77 10.93
N MET A 124 -8.02 -1.48 10.47
CA MET A 124 -8.11 -2.49 9.41
C MET A 124 -7.60 -3.86 9.85
N ASP A 125 -7.39 -4.06 11.15
CA ASP A 125 -6.82 -5.32 11.67
C ASP A 125 -7.68 -6.55 11.33
N GLU A 126 -8.97 -6.34 11.02
CA GLU A 126 -9.88 -7.39 10.54
C GLU A 126 -9.38 -8.08 9.26
N LEU A 127 -8.55 -7.40 8.44
CA LEU A 127 -7.95 -8.00 7.24
C LEU A 127 -7.14 -9.25 7.55
N PHE A 128 -6.50 -9.32 8.72
CA PHE A 128 -5.74 -10.50 9.14
C PHE A 128 -6.61 -11.70 9.54
N SER A 129 -7.92 -11.53 9.51
CA SER A 129 -8.90 -12.59 9.78
C SER A 129 -9.70 -13.00 8.54
N ASP A 130 -9.29 -12.55 7.32
CA ASP A 130 -9.99 -12.92 6.09
C ASP A 130 -10.00 -14.45 5.93
N PRO A 131 -11.19 -15.07 5.86
CA PRO A 131 -11.30 -16.52 5.92
C PRO A 131 -10.89 -17.23 4.62
N TYR A 132 -10.79 -16.51 3.51
CA TYR A 132 -10.32 -17.05 2.23
C TYR A 132 -8.80 -17.02 2.13
N VAL A 133 -8.16 -15.92 2.56
CA VAL A 133 -6.71 -15.80 2.48
C VAL A 133 -6.02 -16.54 3.62
N PHE A 134 -6.53 -16.43 4.84
CA PHE A 134 -5.89 -16.95 6.05
C PHE A 134 -6.60 -18.13 6.71
N GLY A 135 -7.85 -18.42 6.31
CA GLY A 135 -8.60 -19.59 6.76
C GLY A 135 -8.68 -20.67 5.69
N ASP A 136 -9.59 -21.62 5.91
CA ASP A 136 -9.80 -22.75 4.99
C ASP A 136 -11.03 -22.56 4.08
N GLN A 137 -11.70 -21.40 4.17
CA GLN A 137 -12.91 -21.16 3.39
C GLN A 137 -12.58 -21.09 1.89
N GLY A 138 -13.19 -21.96 1.11
CA GLY A 138 -13.01 -22.03 -0.33
C GLY A 138 -11.67 -22.58 -0.80
N LYS A 139 -10.79 -23.05 0.11
CA LYS A 139 -9.47 -23.59 -0.24
C LYS A 139 -9.50 -25.09 -0.49
N GLY A 140 -8.92 -25.49 -1.61
CA GLY A 140 -8.47 -26.85 -1.84
C GLY A 140 -7.10 -27.11 -1.19
N LYS A 141 -6.73 -28.40 -1.08
CA LYS A 141 -5.42 -28.76 -0.54
C LYS A 141 -4.28 -28.22 -1.42
N GLY A 142 -3.38 -27.43 -0.82
CA GLY A 142 -2.23 -26.85 -1.52
C GLY A 142 -2.54 -25.60 -2.34
N GLU A 143 -3.71 -25.00 -2.17
CA GLU A 143 -4.05 -23.70 -2.79
C GLU A 143 -3.45 -22.54 -2.05
N GLU A 144 -2.95 -21.57 -2.80
CA GLU A 144 -2.38 -20.30 -2.30
C GLU A 144 -3.30 -19.14 -2.64
N TRP A 145 -3.54 -18.28 -1.68
CA TRP A 145 -4.41 -17.12 -1.83
C TRP A 145 -3.72 -15.83 -1.43
N ILE A 146 -3.98 -14.77 -2.21
CA ILE A 146 -3.76 -13.38 -1.77
C ILE A 146 -5.09 -12.64 -1.76
N GLY A 147 -5.16 -11.54 -0.99
CA GLY A 147 -6.28 -10.61 -1.05
C GLY A 147 -5.82 -9.25 -1.53
N ALA A 148 -6.54 -8.66 -2.49
CA ALA A 148 -6.28 -7.31 -3.00
C ALA A 148 -7.55 -6.68 -3.57
N SER A 149 -7.61 -5.35 -3.64
CA SER A 149 -8.70 -4.65 -4.30
C SER A 149 -8.45 -4.48 -5.80
N TRP A 150 -9.50 -4.21 -6.58
CA TRP A 150 -9.35 -3.95 -8.00
C TRP A 150 -8.48 -2.73 -8.31
N ALA A 151 -7.80 -2.77 -9.45
CA ALA A 151 -7.33 -1.56 -10.11
C ALA A 151 -8.50 -0.83 -10.77
N CYS A 152 -8.49 0.50 -10.72
CA CYS A 152 -9.39 1.29 -11.55
C CYS A 152 -8.78 1.46 -12.95
N THR A 153 -9.36 0.80 -13.94
CA THR A 153 -8.91 0.84 -15.34
C THR A 153 -9.68 1.86 -16.20
N CYS A 154 -10.33 2.85 -15.60
CA CYS A 154 -11.09 3.88 -16.33
C CYS A 154 -10.21 4.92 -17.03
N ASN A 155 -8.95 5.09 -16.59
CA ASN A 155 -8.02 6.10 -17.11
C ASN A 155 -8.65 7.51 -17.27
N PRO A 156 -9.22 8.10 -16.19
CA PRO A 156 -9.96 9.36 -16.29
C PRO A 156 -9.09 10.53 -16.78
N ASN A 157 -7.80 10.49 -16.50
CA ASN A 157 -6.84 11.52 -16.91
C ASN A 157 -6.29 11.31 -18.34
N LYS A 158 -6.77 10.29 -19.06
CA LYS A 158 -6.35 9.94 -20.44
C LYS A 158 -4.83 9.84 -20.57
N ILE A 159 -4.17 9.21 -19.60
CA ILE A 159 -2.72 9.04 -19.57
C ILE A 159 -2.30 8.16 -20.75
N ALA A 160 -1.49 8.71 -21.65
CA ALA A 160 -1.14 8.08 -22.92
C ALA A 160 -0.30 6.79 -22.76
N THR A 161 0.42 6.64 -21.65
CA THR A 161 1.23 5.44 -21.36
C THR A 161 0.40 4.28 -20.80
N TYR A 162 -0.90 4.50 -20.49
CA TYR A 162 -1.78 3.44 -20.02
C TYR A 162 -2.26 2.56 -21.18
N PRO A 163 -2.60 1.29 -20.93
CA PRO A 163 -3.17 0.40 -21.95
C PRO A 163 -4.43 0.99 -22.59
N GLN A 164 -4.59 0.80 -23.90
CA GLN A 164 -5.75 1.34 -24.62
C GLN A 164 -7.08 0.73 -24.17
N GLU A 165 -7.05 -0.51 -23.69
CA GLU A 165 -8.20 -1.21 -23.13
C GLU A 165 -8.62 -0.70 -21.72
N TRP A 166 -7.85 0.22 -21.14
CA TRP A 166 -8.20 0.86 -19.86
C TRP A 166 -9.24 1.95 -20.09
N ILE A 167 -10.49 1.51 -20.15
CA ILE A 167 -11.68 2.34 -20.36
C ILE A 167 -12.76 1.97 -19.34
N PRO A 168 -13.73 2.83 -19.05
CA PRO A 168 -14.79 2.55 -18.06
C PRO A 168 -15.56 1.25 -18.31
N ALA A 169 -15.81 0.87 -19.58
CA ALA A 169 -16.49 -0.37 -19.92
C ALA A 169 -15.74 -1.64 -19.46
N ASN A 170 -14.43 -1.57 -19.34
CA ASN A 170 -13.57 -2.68 -18.95
C ASN A 170 -13.11 -2.63 -17.48
N CYS A 171 -13.61 -1.66 -16.70
CA CYS A 171 -13.21 -1.49 -15.31
C CYS A 171 -13.99 -2.42 -14.37
N GLY A 172 -13.29 -3.13 -13.49
CA GLY A 172 -13.91 -4.01 -12.48
C GLY A 172 -14.79 -3.29 -11.45
N PHE A 173 -14.65 -1.96 -11.31
CA PHE A 173 -15.53 -1.14 -10.47
C PHE A 173 -16.83 -0.72 -11.19
N THR A 174 -16.87 -0.73 -12.52
CA THR A 174 -18.06 -0.29 -13.27
C THR A 174 -19.31 -1.13 -12.98
N PRO A 175 -19.25 -2.47 -12.95
CA PRO A 175 -20.40 -3.27 -12.55
C PRO A 175 -20.89 -3.01 -11.13
N GLN A 176 -19.95 -2.69 -10.21
CA GLN A 176 -20.25 -2.39 -8.80
C GLN A 176 -20.93 -1.03 -8.62
N SER A 177 -20.76 -0.11 -9.60
CA SER A 177 -21.36 1.23 -9.59
C SER A 177 -22.81 1.24 -10.07
N LEU A 178 -23.35 0.10 -10.51
CA LEU A 178 -24.74 0.00 -10.97
C LEU A 178 -25.72 -0.04 -9.79
N PRO A 179 -26.92 0.56 -9.91
CA PRO A 179 -27.92 0.54 -8.83
C PRO A 179 -28.29 -0.86 -8.34
N SER A 180 -28.25 -1.86 -9.21
CA SER A 180 -28.51 -3.26 -8.88
C SER A 180 -27.45 -3.89 -7.96
N ALA A 181 -26.24 -3.35 -7.95
CA ALA A 181 -25.15 -3.85 -7.07
C ALA A 181 -25.15 -3.19 -5.69
N ALA A 182 -25.76 -2.02 -5.54
CA ALA A 182 -25.79 -1.24 -4.29
C ALA A 182 -26.47 -1.97 -3.11
N SER A 183 -27.30 -2.98 -3.38
CA SER A 183 -27.96 -3.80 -2.36
C SER A 183 -27.17 -5.05 -1.93
N SER A 184 -26.03 -5.34 -2.55
CA SER A 184 -25.23 -6.52 -2.22
C SER A 184 -24.24 -6.23 -1.08
N SER A 185 -24.34 -6.96 0.01
CA SER A 185 -23.37 -6.92 1.11
C SER A 185 -22.04 -7.63 0.78
N THR A 186 -21.98 -8.34 -0.35
CA THR A 186 -20.79 -9.10 -0.77
C THR A 186 -20.13 -8.47 -1.97
N VAL A 187 -18.80 -8.38 -1.91
CA VAL A 187 -17.98 -7.91 -3.04
C VAL A 187 -18.04 -8.95 -4.17
N PRO A 188 -18.49 -8.60 -5.40
CA PRO A 188 -18.48 -9.54 -6.51
C PRO A 188 -17.08 -10.08 -6.77
N GLN A 189 -16.96 -11.36 -7.09
CA GLN A 189 -15.69 -11.96 -7.46
C GLN A 189 -15.65 -12.17 -8.98
N PRO A 190 -14.53 -11.86 -9.68
CA PRO A 190 -14.41 -12.15 -11.10
C PRO A 190 -14.55 -13.65 -11.40
N THR A 191 -15.10 -13.95 -12.57
CA THR A 191 -15.25 -15.31 -13.09
C THR A 191 -14.20 -15.61 -14.18
N ALA A 192 -14.14 -16.85 -14.66
CA ALA A 192 -13.27 -17.21 -15.77
C ALA A 192 -13.53 -16.34 -17.02
N SER A 193 -14.78 -15.98 -17.29
CA SER A 193 -15.18 -15.16 -18.45
C SER A 193 -14.96 -13.67 -18.29
N THR A 194 -14.61 -13.18 -17.08
CA THR A 194 -14.34 -11.75 -16.86
C THR A 194 -13.10 -11.30 -17.65
N PRO A 195 -13.16 -10.23 -18.46
CA PRO A 195 -12.00 -9.72 -19.19
C PRO A 195 -10.84 -9.34 -18.30
N ARG A 196 -9.59 -9.46 -18.80
CA ARG A 196 -8.38 -9.19 -18.04
C ARG A 196 -8.35 -7.81 -17.35
N PRO A 197 -8.71 -6.69 -18.00
CA PRO A 197 -8.72 -5.38 -17.33
C PRO A 197 -9.61 -5.33 -16.09
N ALA A 198 -10.75 -6.04 -16.12
CA ALA A 198 -11.66 -6.13 -14.98
C ALA A 198 -11.22 -7.15 -13.91
N LYS A 199 -10.11 -7.86 -14.12
CA LYS A 199 -9.47 -8.74 -13.13
C LYS A 199 -8.20 -8.14 -12.53
N LEU A 200 -7.74 -6.99 -13.04
CA LEU A 200 -6.52 -6.39 -12.52
C LEU A 200 -6.75 -5.91 -11.09
N ILE A 201 -5.76 -6.21 -10.27
CA ILE A 201 -5.71 -5.73 -8.88
C ILE A 201 -4.87 -4.46 -8.81
N ASN A 202 -5.07 -3.66 -7.77
CA ASN A 202 -4.11 -2.64 -7.38
C ASN A 202 -3.24 -3.18 -6.24
N SER A 203 -1.95 -3.28 -6.46
CA SER A 203 -0.97 -3.85 -5.55
C SER A 203 -0.62 -2.96 -4.35
N GLY A 204 -1.27 -1.81 -4.21
CA GLY A 204 -1.05 -0.91 -3.08
C GLY A 204 -1.52 -1.47 -1.74
N LEU A 205 -2.42 -2.46 -1.74
CA LEU A 205 -2.72 -3.28 -0.57
C LEU A 205 -2.87 -4.73 -1.00
N VAL A 206 -2.04 -5.61 -0.41
CA VAL A 206 -2.08 -7.06 -0.63
C VAL A 206 -1.95 -7.78 0.70
N ILE A 207 -2.96 -8.58 1.08
CA ILE A 207 -2.84 -9.49 2.22
C ILE A 207 -2.36 -10.86 1.72
N LEU A 208 -1.41 -11.46 2.43
CA LEU A 208 -0.71 -12.67 2.00
C LEU A 208 -0.20 -13.51 3.18
N THR A 209 0.02 -14.79 2.91
CA THR A 209 0.77 -15.69 3.79
C THR A 209 2.22 -15.74 3.27
N PRO A 210 3.23 -15.32 4.07
CA PRO A 210 4.63 -15.43 3.66
C PRO A 210 5.05 -16.87 3.38
N SER A 211 5.84 -17.06 2.31
CA SER A 211 6.31 -18.38 1.88
C SER A 211 7.57 -18.26 1.04
N THR A 212 8.66 -18.84 1.50
CA THR A 212 9.92 -18.90 0.73
C THR A 212 9.77 -19.72 -0.54
N THR A 213 8.91 -20.74 -0.54
CA THR A 213 8.60 -21.53 -1.72
C THR A 213 7.91 -20.68 -2.78
N THR A 214 6.87 -19.95 -2.39
CA THR A 214 6.15 -19.03 -3.28
C THR A 214 7.09 -17.95 -3.81
N MET A 215 7.94 -17.39 -2.94
CA MET A 215 8.94 -16.40 -3.36
C MET A 215 9.93 -16.97 -4.39
N SER A 216 10.44 -18.18 -4.20
CA SER A 216 11.32 -18.83 -5.19
C SER A 216 10.62 -18.99 -6.55
N LEU A 217 9.37 -19.43 -6.56
CA LEU A 217 8.57 -19.56 -7.79
C LEU A 217 8.33 -18.19 -8.46
N MET A 218 8.14 -17.13 -7.67
CA MET A 218 8.03 -15.76 -8.20
C MET A 218 9.33 -15.30 -8.85
N ILE A 219 10.48 -15.54 -8.22
CA ILE A 219 11.79 -15.17 -8.78
C ILE A 219 12.04 -15.91 -10.08
N ASP A 220 11.73 -17.21 -10.13
CA ASP A 220 11.86 -17.99 -11.36
C ASP A 220 10.95 -17.43 -12.47
N ALA A 221 9.70 -17.12 -12.15
CA ALA A 221 8.75 -16.53 -13.09
C ALA A 221 9.21 -15.14 -13.59
N ILE A 222 9.70 -14.28 -12.71
CA ILE A 222 10.23 -12.94 -13.08
C ILE A 222 11.38 -13.05 -14.08
N ASN A 223 12.19 -14.10 -13.98
CA ASN A 223 13.35 -14.28 -14.85
C ASN A 223 13.07 -15.05 -16.15
N THR A 224 11.95 -15.76 -16.21
CA THR A 224 11.67 -16.70 -17.33
C THR A 224 10.39 -16.38 -18.12
N ASP A 225 9.43 -15.68 -17.52
CA ASP A 225 8.16 -15.39 -18.18
C ASP A 225 8.34 -14.29 -19.25
N PRO A 226 8.04 -14.58 -20.53
CA PRO A 226 8.20 -13.61 -21.61
C PRO A 226 7.27 -12.39 -21.52
N ARG A 227 6.27 -12.41 -20.63
CA ARG A 227 5.36 -11.28 -20.40
C ARG A 227 6.00 -10.16 -19.57
N ILE A 228 7.00 -10.48 -18.76
CA ILE A 228 7.64 -9.55 -17.80
C ILE A 228 8.08 -8.23 -18.45
N PRO A 229 8.79 -8.21 -19.61
CA PRO A 229 9.21 -6.96 -20.25
C PRO A 229 8.05 -6.08 -20.74
N HIS A 230 6.85 -6.64 -20.83
CA HIS A 230 5.66 -5.96 -21.36
C HIS A 230 4.70 -5.46 -20.29
N TYR A 231 4.94 -5.76 -19.03
CA TYR A 231 4.12 -5.26 -17.93
C TYR A 231 4.28 -3.74 -17.77
N ARG A 232 3.16 -3.07 -17.67
CA ARG A 232 3.11 -1.60 -17.51
C ARG A 232 3.14 -1.18 -16.06
N PHE A 233 2.55 -1.99 -15.19
CA PHE A 233 2.53 -1.87 -13.74
C PHE A 233 3.09 -3.17 -13.17
N PRO A 234 4.43 -3.33 -13.10
CA PRO A 234 5.08 -4.64 -13.03
C PRO A 234 4.61 -5.51 -11.87
N ASP A 235 4.65 -5.02 -10.63
CA ASP A 235 4.22 -5.77 -9.44
C ASP A 235 2.71 -6.10 -9.49
N GLN A 236 1.90 -5.16 -9.93
CA GLN A 236 0.45 -5.31 -10.05
C GLN A 236 0.06 -6.33 -11.15
N ASP A 237 0.62 -6.15 -12.36
CA ASP A 237 0.37 -7.04 -13.50
C ASP A 237 0.87 -8.45 -13.20
N PHE A 238 2.06 -8.57 -12.58
CA PHE A 238 2.65 -9.84 -12.20
C PHE A 238 1.81 -10.57 -11.16
N LEU A 239 1.46 -9.92 -10.05
CA LEU A 239 0.64 -10.56 -9.01
C LEU A 239 -0.71 -11.00 -9.54
N ALA A 240 -1.36 -10.18 -10.39
CA ALA A 240 -2.62 -10.54 -11.02
C ALA A 240 -2.49 -11.79 -11.90
N ASP A 241 -1.43 -11.90 -12.69
CA ASP A 241 -1.20 -13.04 -13.56
C ASP A 241 -0.69 -14.27 -12.78
N PHE A 242 0.21 -14.09 -11.81
CA PHE A 242 0.80 -15.17 -11.01
C PHE A 242 -0.24 -15.88 -10.13
N PHE A 243 -1.17 -15.12 -9.54
CA PHE A 243 -2.25 -15.66 -8.71
C PHE A 243 -3.55 -15.99 -9.50
N SER A 244 -3.50 -15.96 -10.83
CA SER A 244 -4.62 -16.37 -11.70
C SER A 244 -4.41 -17.74 -12.36
N VAL A 245 -3.37 -18.48 -11.98
CA VAL A 245 -3.08 -19.83 -12.49
C VAL A 245 -3.60 -20.90 -11.53
N GLN A 246 -3.55 -22.18 -11.97
CA GLN A 246 -4.01 -23.30 -11.17
C GLN A 246 -3.42 -23.30 -9.75
N ASN A 247 -4.24 -23.54 -8.74
CA ASN A 247 -3.91 -23.59 -7.32
C ASN A 247 -3.46 -22.24 -6.72
N ARG A 248 -3.63 -21.12 -7.44
CA ARG A 248 -3.38 -19.77 -6.93
C ARG A 248 -4.56 -18.88 -7.21
N HIS A 249 -4.96 -18.10 -6.21
CA HIS A 249 -6.22 -17.37 -6.26
C HIS A 249 -6.10 -15.97 -5.67
N ILE A 250 -6.96 -15.07 -6.16
CA ILE A 250 -7.09 -13.73 -5.65
C ILE A 250 -8.47 -13.59 -4.99
N ARG A 251 -8.47 -13.23 -3.73
CA ARG A 251 -9.64 -12.71 -3.03
C ARG A 251 -9.76 -11.22 -3.30
N TYR A 252 -10.78 -10.81 -4.03
CA TYR A 252 -11.02 -9.38 -4.26
C TYR A 252 -11.69 -8.75 -3.03
N LEU A 253 -10.98 -7.79 -2.44
CA LEU A 253 -11.36 -7.09 -1.22
C LEU A 253 -12.23 -5.85 -1.54
N PRO A 254 -13.08 -5.40 -0.62
CA PRO A 254 -13.79 -4.14 -0.75
C PRO A 254 -12.85 -2.96 -1.06
N TYR A 255 -13.32 -2.01 -1.90
CA TYR A 255 -12.53 -0.83 -2.26
C TYR A 255 -12.05 -0.03 -1.05
N LYS A 256 -12.81 -0.03 0.04
CA LYS A 256 -12.55 0.78 1.24
C LYS A 256 -11.16 0.56 1.85
N TYR A 257 -10.58 -0.64 1.70
CA TYR A 257 -9.24 -0.96 2.24
C TYR A 257 -8.09 -0.47 1.36
N ASN A 258 -8.36 -0.24 0.08
CA ASN A 258 -7.44 0.38 -0.87
C ASN A 258 -8.22 1.40 -1.71
N ALA A 259 -8.72 2.44 -1.04
CA ALA A 259 -9.61 3.43 -1.61
C ALA A 259 -8.81 4.41 -2.48
N LEU A 260 -8.62 4.03 -3.75
CA LEU A 260 -7.94 4.88 -4.73
C LEU A 260 -8.64 6.22 -4.80
N LYS A 261 -7.96 7.32 -4.50
CA LYS A 261 -8.58 8.66 -4.39
C LYS A 261 -9.44 9.06 -5.60
N LYS A 262 -9.07 8.57 -6.80
CA LYS A 262 -9.83 8.86 -8.04
C LYS A 262 -11.19 8.17 -8.11
N LEU A 263 -11.44 7.11 -7.32
CA LEU A 263 -12.76 6.47 -7.27
C LEU A 263 -13.84 7.42 -6.80
N ARG A 264 -13.52 8.37 -5.94
CA ARG A 264 -14.47 9.39 -5.47
C ARG A 264 -15.13 10.15 -6.60
N ILE A 265 -14.38 10.39 -7.68
CA ILE A 265 -14.85 11.12 -8.86
C ILE A 265 -15.38 10.17 -9.94
N VAL A 266 -14.67 9.06 -10.17
CA VAL A 266 -14.94 8.16 -11.31
C VAL A 266 -16.06 7.16 -11.00
N HIS A 267 -16.17 6.74 -9.76
CA HIS A 267 -17.17 5.77 -9.29
C HIS A 267 -17.91 6.28 -8.03
N PRO A 268 -18.58 7.45 -8.09
CA PRO A 268 -19.19 8.06 -6.91
C PRO A 268 -20.29 7.19 -6.27
N ASN A 269 -20.89 6.27 -7.02
CA ASN A 269 -21.96 5.39 -6.50
C ASN A 269 -21.45 4.30 -5.54
N ILE A 270 -20.15 3.98 -5.56
CA ILE A 270 -19.54 3.03 -4.62
C ILE A 270 -18.74 3.73 -3.51
N TRP A 271 -18.42 5.00 -3.70
CA TRP A 271 -17.59 5.75 -2.77
C TRP A 271 -18.42 6.33 -1.62
N SER A 272 -17.90 6.17 -0.42
CA SER A 272 -18.40 6.84 0.79
C SER A 272 -17.21 7.41 1.55
N ASP A 273 -17.22 8.72 1.81
CA ASP A 273 -16.19 9.38 2.61
C ASP A 273 -16.13 8.83 4.05
N GLN A 274 -17.24 8.32 4.57
CA GLN A 274 -17.33 7.71 5.90
C GLN A 274 -16.74 6.30 5.93
N GLU A 275 -16.93 5.52 4.87
CA GLU A 275 -16.53 4.12 4.82
C GLU A 275 -15.11 3.90 4.27
N ALA A 276 -14.58 4.87 3.51
CA ALA A 276 -13.23 4.80 2.96
C ALA A 276 -12.20 4.67 4.09
N THR A 277 -11.75 3.44 4.32
CA THR A 277 -10.97 3.03 5.49
C THR A 277 -9.49 3.36 5.33
N ASN A 278 -8.97 3.25 4.10
CA ASN A 278 -7.57 3.51 3.78
C ASN A 278 -7.47 4.19 2.41
N ILE A 279 -7.17 5.48 2.42
CA ILE A 279 -7.05 6.28 1.19
C ILE A 279 -5.70 6.02 0.55
N HIS A 280 -5.70 5.65 -0.73
CA HIS A 280 -4.49 5.50 -1.53
C HIS A 280 -4.31 6.72 -2.45
N TYR A 281 -3.28 7.50 -2.19
CA TYR A 281 -2.94 8.71 -2.95
C TYR A 281 -2.20 8.37 -4.24
N ILE A 282 -2.84 7.58 -5.13
CA ILE A 282 -2.29 7.30 -6.46
C ILE A 282 -2.06 8.58 -7.26
N LEU A 283 -1.14 8.55 -8.23
CA LEU A 283 -0.78 9.70 -9.08
C LEU A 283 -0.16 10.85 -8.26
N ASP A 284 -0.77 12.03 -8.28
CA ASP A 284 -0.29 13.21 -7.56
C ASP A 284 -0.40 13.01 -6.05
N LYS A 285 0.66 13.35 -5.33
CA LYS A 285 0.74 13.18 -3.89
C LYS A 285 0.44 14.49 -3.17
N PRO A 286 -0.26 14.45 -2.00
CA PRO A 286 -0.54 15.67 -1.23
C PRO A 286 0.71 16.50 -0.96
N TRP A 287 1.82 15.84 -0.61
CA TRP A 287 3.07 16.52 -0.28
C TRP A 287 3.83 17.09 -1.48
N THR A 288 3.55 16.62 -2.70
CA THR A 288 4.17 17.17 -3.92
C THR A 288 3.37 18.33 -4.52
N LEU A 289 2.05 18.35 -4.30
CA LEU A 289 1.20 19.42 -4.78
C LEU A 289 1.19 20.65 -3.85
N GLY A 290 1.54 20.47 -2.58
CA GLY A 290 1.39 21.49 -1.56
C GLY A 290 -0.01 21.50 -0.93
N ARG A 291 -0.22 22.39 0.04
CA ARG A 291 -1.50 22.48 0.76
C ARG A 291 -2.62 22.97 -0.15
N PRO A 292 -3.78 22.31 -0.14
CA PRO A 292 -4.95 22.82 -0.86
C PRO A 292 -5.31 24.26 -0.40
N GLY A 293 -5.51 25.16 -1.36
CA GLY A 293 -5.78 26.57 -1.09
C GLY A 293 -4.56 27.40 -0.71
N GLY A 294 -3.34 26.82 -0.75
CA GLY A 294 -2.08 27.52 -0.53
C GLY A 294 -1.60 28.30 -1.76
N LYS A 295 -0.40 28.88 -1.65
CA LYS A 295 0.18 29.71 -2.73
C LYS A 295 0.52 28.90 -3.97
N VAL A 296 0.95 27.65 -3.80
CA VAL A 296 1.33 26.75 -4.88
C VAL A 296 0.13 25.96 -5.39
N ASN A 297 -0.63 25.34 -4.48
CA ASN A 297 -1.86 24.60 -4.77
C ASN A 297 -3.08 25.48 -4.59
N VAL A 298 -3.31 26.38 -5.55
CA VAL A 298 -4.37 27.41 -5.51
C VAL A 298 -5.74 26.77 -5.49
N GLU A 299 -6.67 27.37 -4.74
CA GLU A 299 -8.05 26.93 -4.63
C GLU A 299 -8.71 26.70 -6.00
N GLY A 300 -9.45 25.59 -6.14
CA GLY A 300 -10.16 25.19 -7.34
C GLY A 300 -9.31 24.50 -8.41
N LYS A 301 -7.99 24.39 -8.27
CA LYS A 301 -7.11 23.67 -9.22
C LYS A 301 -6.88 22.21 -8.86
N ASP A 302 -7.03 21.85 -7.60
CA ASP A 302 -6.86 20.48 -7.11
C ASP A 302 -8.21 19.78 -6.99
N ALA A 303 -8.55 18.91 -7.94
CA ALA A 303 -9.78 18.14 -7.94
C ALA A 303 -9.87 17.18 -6.72
N ASP A 304 -8.75 16.87 -6.07
CA ASP A 304 -8.67 16.00 -4.90
C ASP A 304 -8.44 16.80 -3.60
N ALA A 305 -8.61 18.14 -3.61
CA ALA A 305 -8.24 19.05 -2.52
C ALA A 305 -8.77 18.60 -1.15
N GLU A 306 -10.01 18.15 -1.07
CA GLU A 306 -10.61 17.67 0.17
C GLU A 306 -9.87 16.42 0.72
N ILE A 307 -9.65 15.43 -0.13
CA ILE A 307 -8.91 14.22 0.27
C ILE A 307 -7.45 14.57 0.61
N HIS A 308 -6.82 15.49 -0.13
CA HIS A 308 -5.48 15.97 0.19
C HIS A 308 -5.44 16.72 1.53
N SER A 309 -6.49 17.47 1.90
CA SER A 309 -6.58 18.12 3.19
C SER A 309 -6.60 17.13 4.37
N TRP A 310 -7.19 15.95 4.19
CA TRP A 310 -7.18 14.89 5.23
C TRP A 310 -5.75 14.44 5.55
N TRP A 311 -4.91 14.29 4.51
CA TRP A 311 -3.51 13.93 4.66
C TRP A 311 -2.73 15.02 5.42
N TRP A 312 -2.89 16.29 5.01
CA TRP A 312 -2.22 17.41 5.63
C TRP A 312 -2.60 17.59 7.12
N ASN A 313 -3.86 17.38 7.47
CA ASN A 313 -4.34 17.40 8.85
C ASN A 313 -3.65 16.34 9.73
N VAL A 314 -3.34 15.17 9.18
CA VAL A 314 -2.59 14.14 9.90
C VAL A 314 -1.10 14.49 9.94
N PHE A 315 -0.54 14.96 8.84
CA PHE A 315 0.85 15.39 8.78
C PHE A 315 1.20 16.41 9.86
N ASP A 316 0.36 17.43 10.06
CA ASP A 316 0.57 18.45 11.12
C ASP A 316 0.61 17.82 12.52
N ARG A 317 -0.27 16.87 12.79
CA ARG A 317 -0.25 16.12 14.07
C ARG A 317 1.01 15.29 14.25
N VAL A 318 1.48 14.62 13.18
CA VAL A 318 2.73 13.87 13.20
C VAL A 318 3.90 14.79 13.51
N LYS A 319 3.99 15.92 12.79
CA LYS A 319 5.05 16.91 12.97
C LYS A 319 5.08 17.43 14.41
N GLN A 320 3.93 17.85 14.95
CA GLN A 320 3.82 18.31 16.32
C GLN A 320 4.25 17.24 17.33
N ARG A 321 3.80 15.99 17.14
CA ARG A 321 4.17 14.88 18.02
C ARG A 321 5.66 14.59 18.00
N CYS A 322 6.29 14.54 16.83
CA CYS A 322 7.71 14.24 16.67
C CYS A 322 8.61 15.36 17.24
N GLN A 323 8.13 16.60 17.25
CA GLN A 323 8.85 17.75 17.77
C GLN A 323 8.56 18.03 19.25
N ALA A 324 7.47 17.49 19.80
CA ALA A 324 7.14 17.63 21.21
C ALA A 324 8.10 16.80 22.08
N ALA A 325 8.56 17.37 23.20
CA ALA A 325 9.35 16.63 24.18
C ALA A 325 8.45 15.62 24.91
N THR A 326 8.51 14.34 24.56
CA THR A 326 7.83 13.26 25.28
C THR A 326 8.84 12.55 26.17
N LYS A 327 8.52 12.33 27.45
CA LYS A 327 9.36 11.51 28.35
C LYS A 327 9.51 10.11 27.75
N GLY A 328 10.74 9.68 27.45
CA GLY A 328 11.07 8.34 26.95
C GLY A 328 11.11 8.18 25.43
N SER A 329 10.82 9.24 24.65
CA SER A 329 11.00 9.23 23.18
C SER A 329 12.16 10.12 22.78
N ILE A 330 12.92 9.73 21.74
CA ILE A 330 13.95 10.60 21.17
C ILE A 330 13.24 11.80 20.55
N ARG A 331 13.56 13.00 21.04
CA ARG A 331 13.09 14.23 20.43
C ARG A 331 13.83 14.46 19.12
N LEU A 332 13.11 14.46 18.02
CA LEU A 332 13.66 14.87 16.74
C LEU A 332 13.91 16.38 16.74
N SER A 333 15.10 16.79 16.32
CA SER A 333 15.35 18.21 16.12
C SER A 333 14.49 18.72 14.95
N LYS A 334 14.22 20.03 14.93
CA LYS A 334 13.55 20.66 13.81
C LYS A 334 14.33 20.45 12.51
N ASP A 335 15.67 20.50 12.60
CA ASP A 335 16.55 20.34 11.44
C ASP A 335 16.50 18.91 10.89
N ASP A 336 16.49 17.88 11.76
CA ASP A 336 16.34 16.49 11.34
C ASP A 336 15.03 16.26 10.58
N TRP A 337 13.93 16.80 11.09
CA TRP A 337 12.64 16.69 10.42
C TRP A 337 12.64 17.39 9.07
N THR A 338 13.13 18.63 9.01
CA THR A 338 13.16 19.41 7.79
C THR A 338 14.04 18.76 6.73
N GLU A 339 15.24 18.31 7.10
CA GLU A 339 16.18 17.70 6.15
C GLU A 339 15.79 16.31 5.65
N CYS A 340 14.99 15.55 6.40
CA CYS A 340 14.61 14.19 6.01
C CYS A 340 13.18 14.08 5.49
N VAL A 341 12.27 14.91 5.96
CA VAL A 341 10.86 14.81 5.59
C VAL A 341 10.44 16.00 4.73
N GLU A 342 10.55 17.22 5.25
CA GLU A 342 10.00 18.41 4.57
C GLU A 342 10.77 18.77 3.29
N LYS A 343 12.05 18.41 3.16
CA LYS A 343 12.82 18.67 1.92
C LYS A 343 12.23 18.00 0.68
N TYR A 344 11.40 16.98 0.85
CA TYR A 344 10.72 16.27 -0.25
C TYR A 344 9.28 16.74 -0.47
N MET A 345 8.91 17.86 0.16
CA MET A 345 7.56 18.39 0.14
C MET A 345 7.53 19.77 -0.53
N THR A 346 6.43 20.05 -1.19
CA THR A 346 6.09 21.42 -1.57
C THR A 346 5.44 22.09 -0.38
N MET A 347 6.20 22.97 0.29
CA MET A 347 5.70 23.76 1.41
C MET A 347 5.27 25.14 0.89
N ASP A 348 4.15 25.64 1.37
CA ASP A 348 3.62 26.98 0.99
C ASP A 348 4.39 28.13 1.66
#